data_25b085b8c787b0a10865eb08cdf786b8
#
_entry.id   25b085b8c787b0a10865eb08cdf786b8
#
_cell.length_a   1.000
_cell.length_b   1.000
_cell.length_c   1.000
_cell.angle_alpha   90.00
_cell.angle_beta   90.00
_cell.angle_gamma   90.00
#
_symmetry.space_group_name_H-M   'P 1'
#
loop_
_entity.id
_entity.type
_entity.pdbx_description
1 polymer ?
#
loop_
_entity_poly.entity_id
_entity_poly.type
_entity_poly.pdbx_seq_one_letter_code
_entity_poly.pdbx_strand_id
1 'polypeptide(L)'
;MEKQFRDLTPEERKDRRLETEVPVWESFYAWLEQLNPVKRSKLEKAVIYAKNHKETLRNYLQDGRCEISNNAAERRAKSYTIGRKAFLFHTSTAGAEASAVVYSIVETAKANNLNVFQYLYTVLLYMPDYKNEPAGIEKLLPWGDFIKERCSGLIDVENQTPEHHEPLPV
;
A
#
# COMPACT_ATOMS: atom_id res chain seq x y z
N MET A 1 -17.47 -0.05 -17.45
CA MET A 1 -16.29 0.73 -17.89
C MET A 1 -14.99 0.09 -17.40
N GLU A 2 -14.61 0.15 -16.15
CA GLU A 2 -13.32 -0.36 -15.63
C GLU A 2 -12.96 -1.82 -15.98
N LYS A 3 -13.94 -2.73 -16.05
CA LYS A 3 -13.68 -4.10 -16.49
C LYS A 3 -13.13 -4.20 -17.91
N GLN A 4 -13.46 -3.26 -18.77
CA GLN A 4 -13.00 -3.17 -20.16
C GLN A 4 -11.59 -2.59 -20.27
N PHE A 5 -11.10 -1.94 -19.22
CA PHE A 5 -9.79 -1.29 -19.18
C PHE A 5 -8.72 -2.15 -18.52
N ARG A 6 -9.07 -3.37 -18.11
CA ARG A 6 -8.20 -4.24 -17.33
C ARG A 6 -6.88 -4.58 -18.01
N ASP A 7 -6.94 -4.80 -19.32
CA ASP A 7 -5.80 -5.27 -20.11
C ASP A 7 -5.06 -4.12 -20.82
N LEU A 8 -5.47 -2.87 -20.57
CA LEU A 8 -4.82 -1.69 -21.11
C LEU A 8 -3.58 -1.31 -20.30
N THR A 9 -2.62 -0.68 -20.97
CA THR A 9 -1.50 -0.04 -20.28
C THR A 9 -1.98 1.09 -19.36
N PRO A 10 -1.19 1.52 -18.37
CA PRO A 10 -1.57 2.63 -17.50
C PRO A 10 -1.90 3.92 -18.26
N GLU A 11 -1.16 4.23 -19.31
CA GLU A 11 -1.36 5.41 -20.14
C GLU A 11 -2.68 5.32 -20.90
N GLU A 12 -2.91 4.21 -21.61
CA GLU A 12 -4.17 3.98 -22.33
C GLU A 12 -5.38 3.96 -21.39
N ARG A 13 -5.23 3.39 -20.19
CA ARG A 13 -6.28 3.36 -19.18
C ARG A 13 -6.61 4.77 -18.70
N LYS A 14 -5.60 5.62 -18.46
CA LYS A 14 -5.80 7.01 -18.11
C LYS A 14 -6.59 7.75 -19.18
N ASP A 15 -6.18 7.63 -20.44
CA ASP A 15 -6.83 8.32 -21.56
C ASP A 15 -8.28 7.88 -21.72
N ARG A 16 -8.54 6.57 -21.61
CA ARG A 16 -9.91 6.03 -21.65
C ARG A 16 -10.78 6.50 -20.50
N ARG A 17 -10.23 6.61 -19.30
CA ARG A 17 -10.94 7.17 -18.15
C ARG A 17 -11.29 8.64 -18.37
N LEU A 18 -10.35 9.44 -18.86
CA LEU A 18 -10.59 10.85 -19.15
C LEU A 18 -11.69 11.02 -20.21
N GLU A 19 -11.70 10.18 -21.23
CA GLU A 19 -12.70 10.21 -22.29
C GLU A 19 -14.10 9.80 -21.80
N THR A 20 -14.19 8.73 -21.01
CA THR A 20 -15.47 8.07 -20.72
C THR A 20 -16.02 8.40 -19.34
N GLU A 21 -15.18 8.63 -18.33
CA GLU A 21 -15.61 8.78 -16.95
C GLU A 21 -15.73 10.24 -16.52
N VAL A 22 -14.99 11.16 -17.12
CA VAL A 22 -15.16 12.60 -16.84
C VAL A 22 -16.57 13.06 -17.14
N PRO A 23 -17.22 12.75 -18.28
CA PRO A 23 -18.61 13.12 -18.51
C PRO A 23 -19.59 12.52 -17.48
N VAL A 24 -19.32 11.32 -16.99
CA VAL A 24 -20.14 10.69 -15.93
C VAL A 24 -20.00 11.47 -14.63
N TRP A 25 -18.78 11.88 -14.25
CA TRP A 25 -18.54 12.70 -13.08
C TRP A 25 -19.24 14.07 -13.17
N GLU A 26 -19.16 14.70 -14.32
CA GLU A 26 -19.83 15.99 -14.56
C GLU A 26 -21.35 15.85 -14.44
N SER A 27 -21.92 14.82 -15.04
CA SER A 27 -23.36 14.53 -14.93
C SER A 27 -23.77 14.24 -13.49
N PHE A 28 -22.94 13.48 -12.75
CA PHE A 28 -23.18 13.17 -11.34
C PHE A 28 -23.18 14.44 -10.47
N TYR A 29 -22.19 15.32 -10.65
CA TYR A 29 -22.15 16.56 -9.87
C TYR A 29 -23.26 17.53 -10.28
N ALA A 30 -23.63 17.62 -11.54
CA ALA A 30 -24.78 18.40 -11.98
C ALA A 30 -26.07 17.90 -11.34
N TRP A 31 -26.24 16.58 -11.22
CA TRP A 31 -27.37 16.00 -10.50
C TRP A 31 -27.30 16.30 -8.98
N LEU A 32 -26.13 16.20 -8.34
CA LEU A 32 -25.96 16.54 -6.92
C LEU A 32 -26.34 18.00 -6.60
N GLU A 33 -26.08 18.91 -7.53
CA GLU A 33 -26.47 20.34 -7.34
C GLU A 33 -27.98 20.54 -7.34
N GLN A 34 -28.73 19.68 -8.01
CA GLN A 34 -30.22 19.76 -8.06
C GLN A 34 -30.85 19.12 -6.83
N LEU A 35 -30.12 18.36 -6.03
CA LEU A 35 -30.68 17.73 -4.84
C LEU A 35 -30.87 18.73 -3.71
N ASN A 36 -32.06 18.66 -3.10
CA ASN A 36 -32.41 19.44 -1.91
C ASN A 36 -32.77 18.48 -0.75
N PRO A 37 -31.77 17.83 -0.15
CA PRO A 37 -32.01 16.83 0.88
C PRO A 37 -32.51 17.46 2.18
N VAL A 38 -33.32 16.70 2.92
CA VAL A 38 -33.78 17.11 4.25
C VAL A 38 -32.59 17.33 5.18
N LYS A 39 -32.58 18.46 5.89
CA LYS A 39 -31.49 18.81 6.84
C LYS A 39 -31.27 17.71 7.87
N ARG A 40 -30.02 17.45 8.18
CA ARG A 40 -29.53 16.42 9.11
C ARG A 40 -29.85 14.98 8.67
N SER A 41 -30.33 14.76 7.47
CA SER A 41 -30.54 13.42 6.91
C SER A 41 -29.22 12.75 6.53
N LYS A 42 -29.26 11.41 6.37
CA LYS A 42 -28.11 10.66 5.83
C LYS A 42 -27.78 11.10 4.40
N LEU A 43 -28.80 11.46 3.62
CA LEU A 43 -28.63 11.94 2.25
C LEU A 43 -27.90 13.30 2.23
N GLU A 44 -28.28 14.25 3.09
CA GLU A 44 -27.57 15.53 3.20
C GLU A 44 -26.08 15.32 3.50
N LYS A 45 -25.75 14.46 4.48
CA LYS A 45 -24.37 14.14 4.83
C LYS A 45 -23.61 13.55 3.64
N ALA A 46 -24.23 12.66 2.88
CA ALA A 46 -23.61 12.06 1.69
C ALA A 46 -23.37 13.10 0.58
N VAL A 47 -24.33 14.00 0.35
CA VAL A 47 -24.20 15.09 -0.63
C VAL A 47 -23.09 16.05 -0.23
N ILE A 48 -23.04 16.46 1.04
CA ILE A 48 -21.97 17.33 1.56
C ILE A 48 -20.60 16.65 1.41
N TYR A 49 -20.51 15.37 1.77
CA TYR A 49 -19.28 14.61 1.61
C TYR A 49 -18.82 14.59 0.16
N ALA A 50 -19.69 14.23 -0.77
CA ALA A 50 -19.35 14.16 -2.18
C ALA A 50 -18.89 15.52 -2.73
N LYS A 51 -19.55 16.63 -2.35
CA LYS A 51 -19.18 17.98 -2.76
C LYS A 51 -17.82 18.40 -2.20
N ASN A 52 -17.57 18.16 -0.92
CA ASN A 52 -16.31 18.51 -0.25
C ASN A 52 -15.11 17.71 -0.78
N HIS A 53 -15.34 16.49 -1.25
CA HIS A 53 -14.29 15.58 -1.74
C HIS A 53 -14.23 15.47 -3.27
N LYS A 54 -14.86 16.40 -4.00
CA LYS A 54 -14.95 16.36 -5.47
C LYS A 54 -13.61 16.06 -6.15
N GLU A 55 -12.59 16.83 -5.82
CA GLU A 55 -11.27 16.68 -6.43
C GLU A 55 -10.58 15.36 -5.97
N THR A 56 -10.65 15.08 -4.69
CA THR A 56 -10.03 13.86 -4.13
C THR A 56 -10.62 12.58 -4.70
N LEU A 57 -11.92 12.52 -4.90
CA LEU A 57 -12.62 11.38 -5.48
C LEU A 57 -12.26 11.16 -6.96
N ARG A 58 -11.76 12.19 -7.65
CA ARG A 58 -11.34 12.14 -9.06
C ARG A 58 -9.85 11.88 -9.25
N ASN A 59 -9.05 11.81 -8.19
CA ASN A 59 -7.60 11.64 -8.28
C ASN A 59 -7.16 10.42 -9.09
N TYR A 60 -7.93 9.32 -9.07
CA TYR A 60 -7.64 8.12 -9.85
C TYR A 60 -7.64 8.34 -11.37
N LEU A 61 -8.29 9.42 -11.85
CA LEU A 61 -8.28 9.81 -13.26
C LEU A 61 -6.91 10.33 -13.71
N GLN A 62 -6.07 10.77 -12.77
CA GLN A 62 -4.77 11.37 -13.08
C GLN A 62 -3.69 10.30 -13.36
N ASP A 63 -3.90 9.07 -12.88
CA ASP A 63 -2.93 7.98 -13.02
C ASP A 63 -3.65 6.66 -13.30
N GLY A 64 -3.42 6.07 -14.47
CA GLY A 64 -4.02 4.79 -14.86
C GLY A 64 -3.57 3.59 -14.04
N ARG A 65 -2.53 3.72 -13.20
CA ARG A 65 -2.10 2.69 -12.25
C ARG A 65 -3.02 2.62 -11.04
N CYS A 66 -3.71 3.72 -10.70
CA CYS A 66 -4.63 3.74 -9.58
C CYS A 66 -5.83 2.83 -9.83
N GLU A 67 -6.09 1.92 -8.90
CA GLU A 67 -7.32 1.14 -8.88
C GLU A 67 -8.46 1.96 -8.25
N ILE A 68 -9.66 1.93 -8.85
CA ILE A 68 -10.87 2.54 -8.24
C ILE A 68 -11.28 1.75 -6.99
N SER A 69 -11.04 0.44 -7.02
CA SER A 69 -11.38 -0.45 -5.91
C SER A 69 -10.36 -0.36 -4.78
N ASN A 70 -10.83 -0.24 -3.55
CA ASN A 70 -10.00 -0.31 -2.35
C ASN A 70 -9.57 -1.74 -1.98
N ASN A 71 -9.91 -2.74 -2.79
CA ASN A 71 -9.67 -4.15 -2.48
C ASN A 71 -8.19 -4.48 -2.26
N ALA A 72 -7.27 -3.79 -2.96
CA ALA A 72 -5.83 -3.99 -2.76
C ALA A 72 -5.40 -3.53 -1.37
N ALA A 73 -5.82 -2.35 -0.94
CA ALA A 73 -5.54 -1.85 0.41
C ALA A 73 -6.21 -2.70 1.49
N GLU A 74 -7.45 -3.12 1.28
CA GLU A 74 -8.17 -4.00 2.21
C GLU A 74 -7.50 -5.37 2.37
N ARG A 75 -7.04 -5.97 1.27
CA ARG A 75 -6.26 -7.22 1.33
C ARG A 75 -4.97 -7.07 2.14
N ARG A 76 -4.27 -5.93 2.02
CA ARG A 76 -3.05 -5.65 2.80
C ARG A 76 -3.37 -5.45 4.28
N ALA A 77 -4.42 -4.69 4.60
CA ALA A 77 -4.88 -4.51 5.97
C ALA A 77 -5.42 -5.79 6.61
N LYS A 78 -5.88 -6.74 5.79
CA LYS A 78 -6.44 -8.01 6.27
C LYS A 78 -5.42 -8.85 7.04
N SER A 79 -4.16 -8.88 6.62
CA SER A 79 -3.09 -9.62 7.33
C SER A 79 -2.95 -9.12 8.75
N TYR A 80 -2.94 -7.81 8.97
CA TYR A 80 -2.93 -7.21 10.31
C TYR A 80 -4.19 -7.57 11.11
N THR A 81 -5.36 -7.48 10.48
CA THR A 81 -6.65 -7.80 11.14
C THR A 81 -6.75 -9.27 11.55
N ILE A 82 -6.19 -10.18 10.75
CA ILE A 82 -6.12 -11.61 11.11
C ILE A 82 -5.18 -11.82 12.30
N GLY A 83 -4.01 -11.15 12.31
CA GLY A 83 -3.07 -11.18 13.43
C GLY A 83 -3.73 -10.72 14.75
N ARG A 84 -4.60 -9.71 14.71
CA ARG A 84 -5.36 -9.24 15.88
C ARG A 84 -6.16 -10.36 16.59
N LYS A 85 -6.58 -11.38 15.89
CA LYS A 85 -7.26 -12.52 16.51
C LYS A 85 -6.36 -13.30 17.48
N ALA A 86 -5.03 -13.24 17.27
CA ALA A 86 -4.05 -13.89 18.11
C ALA A 86 -3.60 -13.02 19.29
N PHE A 87 -3.31 -11.73 19.04
CA PHE A 87 -2.80 -10.83 20.10
C PHE A 87 -3.87 -9.90 20.71
N LEU A 88 -5.11 -9.93 20.23
CA LEU A 88 -6.32 -9.22 20.70
C LEU A 88 -6.19 -7.69 20.71
N PHE A 89 -5.31 -7.13 21.55
CA PHE A 89 -5.13 -5.69 21.74
C PHE A 89 -3.66 -5.33 21.87
N HIS A 90 -3.35 -4.09 21.52
CA HIS A 90 -2.11 -3.45 21.92
C HIS A 90 -2.33 -2.76 23.27
N THR A 91 -1.42 -2.96 24.21
CA THR A 91 -1.48 -2.35 25.55
C THR A 91 -1.13 -0.86 25.53
N SER A 92 -0.53 -0.37 24.43
CA SER A 92 -0.11 1.02 24.28
C SER A 92 -0.21 1.49 22.82
N THR A 93 -0.32 2.80 22.63
CA THR A 93 -0.27 3.44 21.30
C THR A 93 1.04 3.14 20.59
N ALA A 94 2.18 3.24 21.31
CA ALA A 94 3.49 2.92 20.77
C ALA A 94 3.60 1.46 20.28
N GLY A 95 2.99 0.51 21.01
CA GLY A 95 2.92 -0.88 20.59
C GLY A 95 2.09 -1.07 19.32
N ALA A 96 1.00 -0.32 19.17
CA ALA A 96 0.18 -0.34 17.96
C ALA A 96 0.95 0.22 16.75
N GLU A 97 1.66 1.32 16.92
CA GLU A 97 2.50 1.94 15.89
C GLU A 97 3.64 0.99 15.46
N ALA A 98 4.36 0.42 16.42
CA ALA A 98 5.42 -0.55 16.15
C ALA A 98 4.89 -1.76 15.35
N SER A 99 3.74 -2.29 15.72
CA SER A 99 3.10 -3.38 14.98
C SER A 99 2.72 -2.97 13.57
N ALA A 100 2.18 -1.76 13.37
CA ALA A 100 1.84 -1.25 12.04
C ALA A 100 3.08 -1.15 11.14
N VAL A 101 4.22 -0.69 11.68
CA VAL A 101 5.50 -0.64 10.97
C VAL A 101 5.96 -2.04 10.58
N VAL A 102 5.99 -3.00 11.50
CA VAL A 102 6.41 -4.38 11.20
C VAL A 102 5.53 -5.01 10.13
N TYR A 103 4.20 -4.89 10.24
CA TYR A 103 3.31 -5.42 9.23
C TYR A 103 3.48 -4.74 7.86
N SER A 104 3.75 -3.44 7.83
CA SER A 104 4.06 -2.73 6.59
C SER A 104 5.32 -3.28 5.92
N ILE A 105 6.38 -3.54 6.69
CA ILE A 105 7.62 -4.13 6.20
C ILE A 105 7.36 -5.54 5.65
N VAL A 106 6.63 -6.37 6.38
CA VAL A 106 6.26 -7.74 5.97
C VAL A 106 5.47 -7.74 4.67
N GLU A 107 4.43 -6.92 4.57
CA GLU A 107 3.60 -6.85 3.38
C GLU A 107 4.35 -6.27 2.17
N THR A 108 5.29 -5.35 2.41
CA THR A 108 6.16 -4.82 1.34
C THR A 108 7.13 -5.89 0.85
N ALA A 109 7.72 -6.68 1.75
CA ALA A 109 8.57 -7.82 1.38
C ALA A 109 7.81 -8.83 0.50
N LYS A 110 6.61 -9.23 0.92
CA LYS A 110 5.72 -10.11 0.13
C LYS A 110 5.40 -9.52 -1.25
N ALA A 111 5.13 -8.21 -1.32
CA ALA A 111 4.84 -7.54 -2.59
C ALA A 111 6.03 -7.55 -3.56
N ASN A 112 7.24 -7.68 -3.05
CA ASN A 112 8.48 -7.77 -3.83
C ASN A 112 8.94 -9.23 -4.00
N ASN A 113 8.11 -10.22 -3.66
CA ASN A 113 8.42 -11.66 -3.76
C ASN A 113 9.67 -12.07 -2.97
N LEU A 114 9.90 -11.44 -1.82
CA LEU A 114 11.01 -11.78 -0.94
C LEU A 114 10.59 -12.84 0.08
N ASN A 115 11.54 -13.67 0.49
CA ASN A 115 11.43 -14.47 1.69
C ASN A 115 11.39 -13.54 2.90
N VAL A 116 10.24 -13.44 3.56
CA VAL A 116 9.99 -12.48 4.65
C VAL A 116 10.94 -12.70 5.82
N PHE A 117 11.23 -13.95 6.16
CA PHE A 117 12.13 -14.28 7.27
C PHE A 117 13.55 -13.81 6.96
N GLN A 118 14.10 -14.17 5.80
CA GLN A 118 15.43 -13.76 5.38
C GLN A 118 15.53 -12.23 5.26
N TYR A 119 14.49 -11.58 4.75
CA TYR A 119 14.46 -10.12 4.64
C TYR A 119 14.52 -9.46 6.02
N LEU A 120 13.65 -9.85 6.95
CA LEU A 120 13.65 -9.31 8.32
C LEU A 120 14.99 -9.60 9.02
N TYR A 121 15.52 -10.81 8.88
CA TYR A 121 16.81 -11.17 9.43
C TYR A 121 17.93 -10.28 8.86
N THR A 122 17.99 -10.11 7.54
CA THR A 122 18.98 -9.26 6.87
C THR A 122 18.88 -7.81 7.32
N VAL A 123 17.66 -7.26 7.36
CA VAL A 123 17.42 -5.89 7.83
C VAL A 123 17.91 -5.72 9.28
N LEU A 124 17.57 -6.64 10.19
CA LEU A 124 17.99 -6.56 11.59
C LEU A 124 19.50 -6.71 11.75
N LEU A 125 20.14 -7.52 10.90
CA LEU A 125 21.58 -7.75 10.93
C LEU A 125 22.37 -6.51 10.48
N TYR A 126 21.94 -5.85 9.40
CA TYR A 126 22.67 -4.74 8.79
C TYR A 126 22.20 -3.34 9.27
N MET A 127 20.99 -3.21 9.83
CA MET A 127 20.48 -1.93 10.31
C MET A 127 21.41 -1.22 11.31
N PRO A 128 22.11 -1.93 12.23
CA PRO A 128 23.02 -1.28 13.17
C PRO A 128 24.18 -0.52 12.49
N ASP A 129 24.64 -0.98 11.32
CA ASP A 129 25.73 -0.35 10.58
C ASP A 129 25.37 1.06 10.11
N TYR A 130 24.08 1.29 9.86
CA TYR A 130 23.55 2.58 9.38
C TYR A 130 23.05 3.50 10.48
N LYS A 131 23.22 3.13 11.76
CA LYS A 131 22.75 3.95 12.90
C LYS A 131 23.31 5.38 12.86
N ASN A 132 24.55 5.52 12.44
CA ASN A 132 25.26 6.81 12.40
C ASN A 132 25.35 7.39 10.96
N GLU A 133 24.98 6.61 9.96
CA GLU A 133 25.09 6.98 8.54
C GLU A 133 23.83 6.54 7.77
N PRO A 134 22.71 7.28 7.89
CA PRO A 134 21.43 6.89 7.33
C PRO A 134 21.40 6.74 5.80
N ALA A 135 22.35 7.35 5.08
CA ALA A 135 22.39 7.31 3.62
C ALA A 135 22.48 5.89 3.03
N GLY A 136 23.02 4.94 3.80
CA GLY A 136 23.12 3.54 3.37
C GLY A 136 21.86 2.70 3.53
N ILE A 137 20.86 3.17 4.27
CA ILE A 137 19.60 2.43 4.54
C ILE A 137 18.88 2.07 3.23
N GLU A 138 19.06 2.84 2.18
CA GLU A 138 18.44 2.57 0.86
C GLU A 138 18.84 1.20 0.31
N LYS A 139 20.02 0.68 0.66
CA LYS A 139 20.49 -0.68 0.28
C LYS A 139 19.62 -1.77 0.89
N LEU A 140 18.96 -1.50 2.01
CA LEU A 140 18.07 -2.44 2.70
C LEU A 140 16.61 -2.37 2.24
N LEU A 141 16.30 -1.54 1.25
CA LEU A 141 14.95 -1.45 0.70
C LEU A 141 14.60 -2.74 -0.07
N PRO A 142 13.34 -3.20 0.00
CA PRO A 142 12.93 -4.50 -0.54
C PRO A 142 13.04 -4.62 -2.06
N TRP A 143 13.26 -3.53 -2.77
CA TRP A 143 13.50 -3.48 -4.22
C TRP A 143 14.97 -3.29 -4.57
N GLY A 144 15.87 -3.13 -3.59
CA GLY A 144 17.31 -3.01 -3.81
C GLY A 144 17.94 -4.34 -4.28
N ASP A 145 18.95 -4.26 -5.12
CA ASP A 145 19.59 -5.44 -5.70
C ASP A 145 20.21 -6.33 -4.62
N PHE A 146 20.88 -5.75 -3.62
CA PHE A 146 21.43 -6.46 -2.47
C PHE A 146 20.38 -7.33 -1.75
N ILE A 147 19.20 -6.79 -1.53
CA ILE A 147 18.10 -7.52 -0.86
C ILE A 147 17.52 -8.58 -1.78
N LYS A 148 17.34 -8.28 -3.07
CA LYS A 148 16.81 -9.24 -4.03
C LYS A 148 17.71 -10.47 -4.17
N GLU A 149 19.01 -10.27 -4.25
CA GLU A 149 19.98 -11.38 -4.35
C GLU A 149 19.95 -12.27 -3.10
N ARG A 150 19.84 -11.68 -1.92
CA ARG A 150 19.91 -12.41 -0.64
C ARG A 150 18.58 -12.99 -0.19
N CYS A 151 17.49 -12.36 -0.51
CA CYS A 151 16.18 -12.66 0.07
C CYS A 151 15.16 -13.15 -0.95
N SER A 152 15.55 -13.38 -2.22
CA SER A 152 14.70 -13.98 -3.23
C SER A 152 14.50 -15.47 -2.95
N GLY A 153 13.27 -15.95 -3.18
CA GLY A 153 12.96 -17.37 -3.12
C GLY A 153 11.96 -17.77 -2.05
N LEU A 154 11.46 -18.99 -2.16
CA LEU A 154 10.58 -19.61 -1.17
C LEU A 154 11.36 -19.91 0.12
N ILE A 155 10.64 -20.03 1.22
CA ILE A 155 11.19 -20.46 2.52
C ILE A 155 11.72 -21.88 2.34
N ASP A 156 13.03 -22.02 2.10
CA ASP A 156 13.68 -23.31 2.27
C ASP A 156 13.82 -23.57 3.77
N VAL A 157 13.17 -24.62 4.21
CA VAL A 157 13.15 -25.06 5.62
C VAL A 157 14.50 -25.66 6.03
N GLU A 158 15.44 -25.78 5.11
CA GLU A 158 16.78 -26.31 5.34
C GLU A 158 17.77 -25.18 5.63
N ASN A 159 18.01 -25.01 6.93
CA ASN A 159 19.22 -24.47 7.59
C ASN A 159 20.26 -23.77 6.70
N GLN A 160 20.00 -22.55 6.30
CA GLN A 160 21.07 -21.62 6.00
C GLN A 160 21.27 -20.70 7.22
N THR A 161 22.10 -21.13 8.16
CA THR A 161 22.76 -20.20 9.07
C THR A 161 23.57 -19.25 8.20
N PRO A 162 23.32 -17.94 8.24
CA PRO A 162 24.13 -17.00 7.48
C PRO A 162 25.56 -17.05 7.98
N GLU A 163 26.44 -17.39 7.11
CA GLU A 163 27.86 -17.25 7.33
C GLU A 163 28.19 -15.77 7.51
N HIS A 164 28.91 -15.46 8.57
CA HIS A 164 29.57 -14.21 8.93
C HIS A 164 29.07 -12.88 8.31
N HIS A 165 28.74 -11.97 9.21
CA HIS A 165 28.47 -10.58 8.90
C HIS A 165 29.75 -9.90 8.37
N GLU A 166 29.84 -9.70 7.06
CA GLU A 166 30.75 -8.73 6.47
C GLU A 166 30.02 -7.40 6.32
N PRO A 167 30.60 -6.27 6.81
CA PRO A 167 29.98 -4.96 6.62
C PRO A 167 29.82 -4.64 5.14
N LEU A 168 28.71 -4.01 4.77
CA LEU A 168 28.48 -3.59 3.40
C LEU A 168 29.55 -2.58 2.96
N PRO A 169 30.07 -2.69 1.74
CA PRO A 169 31.00 -1.69 1.20
C PRO A 169 30.32 -0.30 1.17
N VAL A 170 31.06 0.68 1.65
CA VAL A 170 30.66 2.10 1.75
C VAL A 170 30.37 2.68 0.37
#